data_3903d5cb3c3316e2f2d41ad7316b8abc
#
_entry.id   3903d5cb3c3316e2f2d41ad7316b8abc
#
_cell.length_a   1.000
_cell.length_b   1.000
_cell.length_c   1.000
_cell.angle_alpha   90.00
_cell.angle_beta   90.00
_cell.angle_gamma   90.00
#
_symmetry.space_group_name_H-M   'P 1'
#
loop_
_entity.id
_entity.type
_entity.pdbx_description
1 polymer ?
#
loop_
_entity_poly.entity_id
_entity_poly.type
_entity_poly.pdbx_seq_one_letter_code
_entity_poly.pdbx_strand_id
1 'polypeptide(L)' 'MAEIPLAPITRLVRNAGAERVSEEASQALAELLEEYGEKVAKKAVSLAKHAGRKTVNAADIRAAVE' A
#
# COMPACT_ATOMS: atom_id res chain seq x y z
N MET A 1 3.24 -6.49 12.15
CA MET A 1 4.54 -6.58 11.45
C MET A 1 4.31 -6.50 9.95
N ALA A 2 5.10 -5.67 9.27
CA ALA A 2 4.95 -5.52 7.83
C ALA A 2 5.50 -6.73 7.09
N GLU A 3 4.75 -7.22 6.11
CA GLU A 3 5.14 -8.36 5.30
C GLU A 3 5.71 -7.95 3.94
N ILE A 4 5.77 -6.64 3.68
CA ILE A 4 6.29 -6.11 2.43
C ILE A 4 7.81 -6.22 2.42
N PRO A 5 8.42 -6.76 1.33
CA PRO A 5 9.88 -6.79 1.23
C PRO A 5 10.45 -5.37 1.35
N LEU A 6 11.55 -5.23 2.06
CA LEU A 6 12.11 -3.91 2.36
C LEU A 6 12.90 -3.28 1.21
N ALA A 7 13.49 -4.08 0.33
CA ALA A 7 14.31 -3.54 -0.74
C ALA A 7 13.56 -2.56 -1.66
N PRO A 8 12.34 -2.88 -2.13
CA PRO A 8 11.57 -1.91 -2.92
C PRO A 8 11.22 -0.66 -2.13
N ILE A 9 10.97 -0.80 -0.82
CA ILE A 9 10.61 0.33 0.04
C ILE A 9 11.81 1.25 0.21
N THR A 10 12.99 0.70 0.43
CA THR A 10 14.23 1.47 0.51
C THR A 10 14.46 2.26 -0.80
N ARG A 11 14.17 1.61 -1.92
CA ARG A 11 14.32 2.25 -3.23
C ARG A 11 13.37 3.44 -3.39
N LEU A 12 12.14 3.33 -2.88
CA LEU A 12 11.20 4.45 -2.91
C LEU A 12 11.77 5.66 -2.19
N VAL A 13 12.37 5.45 -1.02
CA VAL A 13 12.92 6.55 -0.24
C VAL A 13 14.13 7.17 -0.96
N ARG A 14 14.99 6.33 -1.55
CA ARG A 14 16.12 6.83 -2.33
C ARG A 14 15.66 7.63 -3.54
N ASN A 15 14.66 7.15 -4.24
CA ASN A 15 14.12 7.85 -5.41
C ASN A 15 13.51 9.19 -5.03
N ALA A 16 13.10 9.36 -3.79
CA ALA A 16 12.60 10.63 -3.28
C ALA A 16 13.72 11.60 -2.93
N GLY A 17 14.98 11.17 -2.98
CA GLY A 17 16.12 12.04 -2.81
C GLY A 17 17.05 11.73 -1.65
N ALA A 18 16.79 10.68 -0.90
CA ALA A 18 17.63 10.32 0.24
C ALA A 18 18.94 9.68 -0.24
N GLU A 19 20.07 10.12 0.31
CA GLU A 19 21.35 9.50 0.02
C GLU A 19 21.48 8.15 0.71
N ARG A 20 21.02 8.07 1.94
CA ARG A 20 21.04 6.85 2.73
C ARG A 20 19.73 6.67 3.44
N VAL A 21 19.35 5.42 3.66
CA VAL A 21 18.09 5.06 4.30
C VAL A 21 18.40 4.03 5.39
N SER A 22 18.01 4.31 6.61
CA SER A 22 18.19 3.33 7.67
C SER A 22 17.21 2.18 7.51
N GLU A 23 17.56 1.02 8.04
CA GLU A 23 16.66 -0.12 8.00
C GLU A 23 15.36 0.19 8.75
N GLU A 24 15.45 0.87 9.88
CA GLU A 24 14.28 1.27 10.65
C GLU A 24 13.36 2.19 9.87
N ALA A 25 13.94 3.08 9.06
CA ALA A 25 13.13 3.96 8.22
C ALA A 25 12.36 3.16 7.17
N SER A 26 13.02 2.19 6.55
CA SER A 26 12.35 1.31 5.57
C SER A 26 11.23 0.50 6.22
N GLN A 27 11.48 -0.03 7.42
CA GLN A 27 10.47 -0.77 8.17
C GLN A 27 9.29 0.10 8.53
N ALA A 28 9.55 1.32 8.99
CA ALA A 28 8.48 2.25 9.36
C ALA A 28 7.59 2.58 8.15
N LEU A 29 8.21 2.84 7.01
CA LEU A 29 7.45 3.13 5.80
C LEU A 29 6.66 1.91 5.35
N ALA A 30 7.26 0.72 5.41
CA ALA A 30 6.57 -0.51 5.04
C ALA A 30 5.32 -0.73 5.90
N GLU A 31 5.41 -0.47 7.18
CA GLU A 31 4.26 -0.61 8.09
C GLU A 31 3.14 0.37 7.73
N LEU A 32 3.51 1.62 7.44
CA LEU A 32 2.53 2.63 7.04
C LEU A 32 1.86 2.28 5.71
N LEU A 33 2.64 1.78 4.76
CA LEU A 33 2.09 1.36 3.47
C LEU A 33 1.14 0.18 3.63
N GLU A 34 1.48 -0.76 4.50
CA GLU A 34 0.64 -1.91 4.78
C GLU A 34 -0.69 -1.49 5.40
N GLU A 35 -0.65 -0.59 6.40
CA GLU A 35 -1.85 -0.05 7.03
C GLU A 35 -2.73 0.69 6.02
N TYR A 36 -2.11 1.54 5.22
CA TYR A 36 -2.83 2.29 4.20
C TYR A 36 -3.43 1.34 3.15
N GLY A 37 -2.63 0.36 2.72
CA GLY A 37 -3.06 -0.63 1.76
C GLY A 37 -4.25 -1.44 2.25
N GLU A 38 -4.27 -1.81 3.54
CA GLU A 38 -5.40 -2.52 4.13
C GLU A 38 -6.68 -1.69 4.09
N LYS A 39 -6.58 -0.41 4.44
CA LYS A 39 -7.74 0.47 4.42
C LYS A 39 -8.31 0.62 3.02
N VAL A 40 -7.42 0.83 2.05
CA VAL A 40 -7.83 0.94 0.65
C VAL A 40 -8.44 -0.38 0.17
N ALA A 41 -7.80 -1.50 0.50
CA ALA A 41 -8.28 -2.81 0.07
C ALA A 41 -9.67 -3.11 0.64
N LYS A 42 -9.90 -2.82 1.92
CA LYS A 42 -11.21 -3.07 2.53
C LYS A 42 -12.30 -2.27 1.83
N LYS A 43 -12.04 -1.01 1.54
CA LYS A 43 -13.01 -0.17 0.85
C LYS A 43 -13.23 -0.66 -0.59
N ALA A 44 -12.17 -1.08 -1.27
CA ALA A 44 -12.29 -1.60 -2.63
C ALA A 44 -13.11 -2.90 -2.66
N VAL A 45 -12.90 -3.77 -1.68
CA VAL A 45 -13.69 -5.01 -1.56
C VAL A 45 -15.17 -4.67 -1.36
N SER A 46 -15.45 -3.68 -0.50
CA SER A 46 -16.82 -3.25 -0.27
C SER A 46 -17.47 -2.73 -1.56
N LEU A 47 -16.73 -1.95 -2.34
CA LEU A 47 -17.22 -1.44 -3.63
C LEU A 47 -17.53 -2.57 -4.59
N ALA A 48 -16.64 -3.56 -4.69
CA ALA A 48 -16.84 -4.69 -5.57
C ALA A 48 -18.07 -5.49 -5.17
N LYS A 49 -18.22 -5.78 -3.87
CA LYS A 49 -19.36 -6.52 -3.35
C LYS A 49 -20.66 -5.78 -3.59
N HIS A 50 -20.67 -4.47 -3.40
CA HIS A 50 -21.85 -3.66 -3.61
C HIS A 50 -22.29 -3.69 -5.08
N ALA A 51 -21.35 -3.85 -5.99
CA ALA A 51 -21.63 -4.01 -7.42
C ALA A 51 -21.92 -5.46 -7.82
N GLY A 52 -21.98 -6.36 -6.86
CA GLY A 52 -22.29 -7.77 -7.12
C GLY A 52 -21.13 -8.57 -7.71
N ARG A 53 -19.89 -8.06 -7.54
CA ARG A 53 -18.73 -8.74 -8.10
C ARG A 53 -17.91 -9.43 -7.01
N LYS A 54 -17.24 -10.51 -7.38
CA LYS A 54 -16.33 -11.25 -6.50
C LYS A 54 -14.88 -10.84 -6.73
N THR A 55 -14.60 -10.16 -7.84
CA THR A 55 -13.25 -9.72 -8.18
C THR A 55 -13.12 -8.23 -7.91
N VAL A 56 -12.07 -7.86 -7.19
CA VAL A 56 -11.72 -6.45 -7.02
C VAL A 56 -10.85 -6.07 -8.21
N ASN A 57 -11.23 -5.00 -8.91
CA ASN A 57 -10.46 -4.57 -10.07
C ASN A 57 -9.79 -3.21 -9.80
N ALA A 58 -9.03 -2.74 -10.77
CA ALA A 58 -8.27 -1.49 -10.62
C ALA A 58 -9.18 -0.29 -10.34
N ALA A 59 -10.35 -0.25 -10.96
CA ALA A 59 -11.28 0.86 -10.74
C ALA A 59 -11.74 0.92 -9.29
N ASP A 60 -11.93 -0.25 -8.65
CA ASP A 60 -12.33 -0.29 -7.24
C ASP A 60 -11.22 0.31 -6.36
N ILE A 61 -9.97 -0.03 -6.64
CA ILE A 61 -8.83 0.50 -5.89
C ILE A 61 -8.74 2.01 -6.06
N ARG A 62 -8.86 2.49 -7.29
CA ARG A 62 -8.78 3.93 -7.56
C ARG A 62 -9.90 4.71 -6.90
N ALA A 63 -11.11 4.17 -6.94
CA ALA A 63 -12.26 4.80 -6.29
C ALA A 63 -12.10 4.79 -4.77
N ALA A 64 -11.45 3.77 -4.22
CA ALA A 64 -11.28 3.63 -2.78
C ALA A 64 -10.37 4.73 -2.19
N VAL A 65 -9.47 5.30 -2.98
CA VAL A 65 -8.56 6.36 -2.49
C VAL A 65 -9.12 7.77 -2.68
N GLU A 66 -10.27 7.89 -3.31
CA GLU A 66 -10.95 9.17 -3.44
C GLU A 66 -11.89 9.42 -2.24
#